data_4b8fe2db3372c57ad85d6ebb8bffa124
#
_entry.id   4b8fe2db3372c57ad85d6ebb8bffa124
#
_cell.length_a   1.000
_cell.length_b   1.000
_cell.length_c   1.000
_cell.angle_alpha   90.00
_cell.angle_beta   90.00
_cell.angle_gamma   90.00
#
_symmetry.space_group_name_H-M   'P 1'
#
loop_
_entity.id
_entity.type
_entity.pdbx_description
1 polymer ?
#
loop_
_entity_poly.entity_id
_entity_poly.type
_entity_poly.pdbx_seq_one_letter_code
_entity_poly.pdbx_strand_id
1 'polypeptide(L)'
;MADGYQDLELGVVLLEFTGAYSSTKTYEKFQHVTQPDGKSYVYINDTAAAGKALTDETYWKLFSHVGELDDLKAELAAKVEEAETLSDELEQSTTEANGLISSVRSMWYHSFFHRDGKIYSVSYDNSTMAHVGTREDDAVGMSAAASTDTVKGANDFDAVPIFHSVRANGYVDESGEFVITALEGEPIFSLDGSNGDVWVLFKTCFFKVEMGASVDRYSVSDEPHGAGWFPTPGAIRPDGTLRPFVAIAAYRMSLDADGLPVSVSGKSPQYNVSHNNQITTMRKKGNQYCGQTSKDMFHLTTLMTIEYATRHEKSIVYGCLSYSYQYTPAVMETGVERIILTAAQAENVIVGSCVSIGAPNTLSSGNPYIDRGSAGMHSKANRVKVTKKETLSSGNVAVYVDNGGVKFDTTTGSFTVDGTAYNAPTYITSMPWWTGSTDGVLGPTGSPGSLTSGKYDMRYRYVETVWGNQYVVLSDEVRMGDKLYTCYDCTKFSTSLTDDYEQVGYVLEFTQLDKWSYVSKLGFDANHPSVIEATECAATSTTGYCCGRYISSNTTSLFAVWAGCRLYNSGSGGPRARILYYGVTSNGWSSASRLSATGRCGRVAGAA
;
A
#
# COMPACT_ATOMS: atom_id res chain seq x y z
N MET A 1 28.65 -34.41 -26.24
CA MET A 1 29.35 -35.59 -26.85
C MET A 1 28.47 -36.02 -27.99
N ALA A 2 28.95 -35.84 -29.19
CA ALA A 2 28.24 -36.21 -30.40
C ALA A 2 28.67 -37.66 -30.75
N ASP A 3 27.74 -38.57 -30.67
CA ASP A 3 27.96 -39.94 -31.14
C ASP A 3 27.18 -40.19 -32.43
N GLY A 4 27.93 -40.23 -33.51
CA GLY A 4 27.96 -41.33 -34.47
C GLY A 4 26.66 -41.55 -35.27
N TYR A 5 26.29 -40.60 -36.14
CA TYR A 5 25.55 -41.00 -37.34
C TYR A 5 26.55 -41.63 -38.32
N GLN A 6 26.47 -42.97 -38.50
CA GLN A 6 27.03 -43.60 -39.65
C GLN A 6 26.10 -43.33 -40.84
N ASP A 7 26.60 -42.64 -41.86
CA ASP A 7 25.98 -42.61 -43.17
C ASP A 7 25.93 -44.01 -43.74
N LEU A 8 24.78 -44.65 -43.63
CA LEU A 8 24.48 -45.88 -44.41
C LEU A 8 24.08 -45.42 -45.81
N GLU A 9 24.94 -45.66 -46.82
CA GLU A 9 24.50 -45.65 -48.21
C GLU A 9 23.39 -46.69 -48.37
N LEU A 10 22.14 -46.26 -48.20
CA LEU A 10 20.98 -47.08 -48.51
C LEU A 10 20.79 -47.09 -50.02
N GLY A 11 21.29 -48.14 -50.65
CA GLY A 11 20.85 -48.51 -51.99
C GLY A 11 19.33 -48.62 -52.03
N VAL A 12 18.70 -48.25 -53.13
CA VAL A 12 17.24 -48.35 -53.28
C VAL A 12 16.83 -49.80 -53.14
N VAL A 13 16.30 -50.20 -51.99
CA VAL A 13 15.75 -51.53 -51.78
C VAL A 13 14.25 -51.44 -52.14
N LEU A 14 13.91 -52.15 -53.26
CA LEU A 14 12.50 -52.31 -53.63
C LEU A 14 11.87 -53.38 -52.72
N LEU A 15 10.91 -53.01 -51.90
CA LEU A 15 10.12 -53.94 -51.12
C LEU A 15 9.09 -54.61 -52.04
N GLU A 16 9.09 -55.93 -52.09
CA GLU A 16 8.08 -56.69 -52.86
C GLU A 16 6.88 -57.02 -51.98
N PHE A 17 5.71 -56.48 -52.31
CA PHE A 17 4.46 -56.81 -51.61
C PHE A 17 3.94 -58.21 -52.07
N THR A 18 3.87 -59.11 -51.12
CA THR A 18 3.48 -60.52 -51.42
C THR A 18 2.07 -60.85 -50.88
N GLY A 19 1.28 -59.87 -50.45
CA GLY A 19 -0.08 -60.04 -49.97
C GLY A 19 -0.19 -60.32 -48.46
N ALA A 20 -1.26 -60.99 -48.08
CA ALA A 20 -1.43 -61.40 -46.69
C ALA A 20 -0.43 -62.44 -46.27
N TYR A 21 0.03 -62.36 -45.00
CA TYR A 21 0.93 -63.37 -44.47
C TYR A 21 0.31 -64.81 -44.56
N SER A 22 1.14 -65.79 -44.99
CA SER A 22 0.75 -67.21 -44.99
C SER A 22 1.91 -68.04 -44.37
N SER A 23 1.61 -68.86 -43.39
CA SER A 23 2.60 -69.72 -42.73
C SER A 23 3.14 -70.82 -43.64
N THR A 24 2.51 -71.10 -44.79
CA THR A 24 2.90 -72.10 -45.72
C THR A 24 3.74 -71.58 -46.89
N LYS A 25 3.77 -70.26 -47.08
CA LYS A 25 4.54 -69.60 -48.14
C LYS A 25 5.99 -69.37 -47.68
N THR A 26 6.93 -69.61 -48.58
CA THR A 26 8.35 -69.24 -48.37
C THR A 26 8.51 -67.76 -48.70
N TYR A 27 9.17 -67.03 -47.82
CA TYR A 27 9.45 -65.58 -47.96
C TYR A 27 10.95 -65.36 -48.09
N GLU A 28 11.31 -64.42 -48.95
CA GLU A 28 12.66 -63.96 -49.19
C GLU A 28 12.90 -62.56 -48.64
N LYS A 29 14.18 -62.19 -48.45
CA LYS A 29 14.53 -60.86 -47.90
C LYS A 29 13.93 -59.73 -48.73
N PHE A 30 13.40 -58.74 -48.02
CA PHE A 30 12.71 -57.58 -48.55
C PHE A 30 11.30 -57.84 -49.10
N GLN A 31 10.78 -59.05 -49.03
CA GLN A 31 9.35 -59.26 -49.23
C GLN A 31 8.55 -58.78 -48.03
N HIS A 32 7.44 -58.08 -48.26
CA HIS A 32 6.59 -57.64 -47.17
C HIS A 32 5.14 -58.18 -47.27
N VAL A 33 4.59 -58.42 -46.13
CA VAL A 33 3.25 -58.99 -45.94
C VAL A 33 2.39 -58.10 -45.04
N THR A 34 1.08 -58.28 -45.16
CA THR A 34 0.10 -57.60 -44.24
C THR A 34 -0.62 -58.64 -43.40
N GLN A 35 -1.08 -58.21 -42.23
CA GLN A 35 -2.05 -58.90 -41.38
C GLN A 35 -3.43 -58.25 -41.45
N PRO A 36 -4.52 -58.97 -41.09
CA PRO A 36 -5.86 -58.40 -41.05
C PRO A 36 -6.03 -57.23 -40.05
N ASP A 37 -5.14 -57.10 -39.08
CA ASP A 37 -5.09 -56.00 -38.10
C ASP A 37 -4.41 -54.74 -38.65
N GLY A 38 -4.05 -54.72 -39.94
CA GLY A 38 -3.44 -53.56 -40.58
C GLY A 38 -1.90 -53.48 -40.41
N LYS A 39 -1.29 -54.38 -39.68
CA LYS A 39 0.18 -54.44 -39.55
C LYS A 39 0.83 -54.96 -40.80
N SER A 40 1.94 -54.36 -41.19
CA SER A 40 2.80 -54.85 -42.29
C SER A 40 4.16 -55.23 -41.74
N TYR A 41 4.71 -56.34 -42.24
CA TYR A 41 5.99 -56.87 -41.81
C TYR A 41 6.90 -57.11 -43.04
N VAL A 42 8.16 -56.80 -42.89
CA VAL A 42 9.20 -57.08 -43.91
C VAL A 42 10.03 -58.25 -43.46
N TYR A 43 10.23 -59.15 -44.36
CA TYR A 43 11.15 -60.29 -44.16
C TYR A 43 12.60 -59.79 -44.26
N ILE A 44 13.40 -60.02 -43.22
CA ILE A 44 14.73 -59.42 -43.06
C ILE A 44 15.85 -60.45 -43.08
N ASN A 45 15.52 -61.73 -43.00
CA ASN A 45 16.52 -62.78 -42.98
C ASN A 45 17.10 -63.11 -44.40
N ASP A 46 18.39 -63.31 -44.48
CA ASP A 46 19.09 -63.65 -45.77
C ASP A 46 18.75 -65.03 -46.33
N THR A 47 18.22 -65.91 -45.48
CA THR A 47 17.81 -67.27 -45.90
C THR A 47 16.29 -67.33 -46.03
N ALA A 48 15.80 -67.65 -47.22
CA ALA A 48 14.37 -67.83 -47.48
C ALA A 48 13.81 -68.99 -46.63
N ALA A 49 12.68 -68.76 -46.02
CA ALA A 49 12.01 -69.74 -45.15
C ALA A 49 10.46 -69.58 -45.14
N ALA A 50 9.79 -70.74 -44.93
CA ALA A 50 8.35 -70.76 -44.64
C ALA A 50 8.12 -71.09 -43.17
N GLY A 51 6.88 -70.76 -42.68
CA GLY A 51 6.46 -71.13 -41.33
C GLY A 51 7.04 -70.30 -40.20
N LYS A 52 7.66 -69.18 -40.52
CA LYS A 52 8.23 -68.27 -39.50
C LYS A 52 7.14 -67.29 -38.96
N ALA A 53 6.92 -67.33 -37.67
CA ALA A 53 5.92 -66.43 -37.06
C ALA A 53 6.33 -64.95 -37.23
N LEU A 54 5.39 -64.06 -37.47
CA LEU A 54 5.64 -62.62 -37.61
C LEU A 54 6.21 -61.96 -36.34
N THR A 55 6.13 -62.65 -35.21
CA THR A 55 6.73 -62.23 -33.90
C THR A 55 8.22 -62.68 -33.80
N ASP A 56 8.73 -63.44 -34.74
CA ASP A 56 10.14 -63.86 -34.76
C ASP A 56 10.97 -62.74 -35.43
N GLU A 57 11.54 -61.88 -34.60
CA GLU A 57 12.35 -60.73 -35.04
C GLU A 57 13.63 -61.11 -35.80
N THR A 58 14.06 -62.43 -35.82
CA THR A 58 15.12 -62.90 -36.62
C THR A 58 14.76 -62.96 -38.11
N TYR A 59 13.49 -63.09 -38.40
CA TYR A 59 12.98 -63.23 -39.76
C TYR A 59 12.14 -62.06 -40.22
N TRP A 60 11.37 -61.39 -39.27
CA TRP A 60 10.43 -60.36 -39.61
C TRP A 60 10.67 -59.09 -38.82
N LYS A 61 10.45 -57.97 -39.47
CA LYS A 61 10.42 -56.66 -38.78
C LYS A 61 9.15 -55.93 -39.10
N LEU A 62 8.50 -55.36 -38.07
CA LEU A 62 7.34 -54.53 -38.26
C LEU A 62 7.71 -53.34 -39.16
N PHE A 63 6.98 -53.16 -40.25
CA PHE A 63 7.21 -52.13 -41.24
C PHE A 63 6.24 -50.95 -41.08
N SER A 64 4.96 -51.24 -40.88
CA SER A 64 3.97 -50.22 -40.59
C SER A 64 2.81 -50.80 -39.78
N HIS A 65 2.15 -49.94 -39.04
CA HIS A 65 0.92 -50.24 -38.29
C HIS A 65 -0.12 -49.16 -38.59
N VAL A 66 -1.02 -49.41 -39.53
CA VAL A 66 -2.03 -48.46 -40.00
C VAL A 66 -2.99 -48.07 -38.88
N GLY A 67 -3.35 -49.00 -37.96
CA GLY A 67 -4.20 -48.73 -36.81
C GLY A 67 -3.62 -47.69 -35.86
N GLU A 68 -2.31 -47.74 -35.56
CA GLU A 68 -1.67 -46.72 -34.71
C GLU A 68 -1.70 -45.33 -35.35
N LEU A 69 -1.61 -45.25 -36.69
CA LEU A 69 -1.73 -43.96 -37.38
C LEU A 69 -3.16 -43.41 -37.34
N ASP A 70 -4.16 -44.26 -37.42
CA ASP A 70 -5.54 -43.85 -37.36
C ASP A 70 -5.94 -43.45 -35.92
N ASP A 71 -5.42 -44.14 -34.89
CA ASP A 71 -5.57 -43.78 -33.49
C ASP A 71 -4.89 -42.42 -33.20
N LEU A 72 -3.66 -42.20 -33.71
CA LEU A 72 -2.98 -40.90 -33.58
C LEU A 72 -3.71 -39.78 -34.30
N LYS A 73 -4.32 -40.03 -35.46
CA LYS A 73 -5.16 -39.04 -36.15
C LYS A 73 -6.41 -38.68 -35.35
N ALA A 74 -7.06 -39.70 -34.75
CA ALA A 74 -8.23 -39.47 -33.90
C ALA A 74 -7.86 -38.67 -32.65
N GLU A 75 -6.73 -38.98 -31.99
CA GLU A 75 -6.22 -38.24 -30.86
C GLU A 75 -5.89 -36.76 -31.23
N LEU A 76 -5.23 -36.57 -32.38
CA LEU A 76 -4.95 -35.23 -32.89
C LEU A 76 -6.22 -34.44 -33.19
N ALA A 77 -7.21 -35.07 -33.81
CA ALA A 77 -8.50 -34.42 -34.08
C ALA A 77 -9.21 -33.99 -32.78
N ALA A 78 -9.19 -34.83 -31.74
CA ALA A 78 -9.77 -34.48 -30.43
C ALA A 78 -9.01 -33.32 -29.76
N LYS A 79 -7.67 -33.28 -29.89
CA LYS A 79 -6.86 -32.16 -29.37
C LYS A 79 -7.09 -30.86 -30.13
N VAL A 80 -7.34 -30.92 -31.42
CA VAL A 80 -7.72 -29.73 -32.22
C VAL A 80 -9.07 -29.20 -31.78
N GLU A 81 -10.08 -30.06 -31.59
CA GLU A 81 -11.41 -29.68 -31.11
C GLU A 81 -11.34 -29.08 -29.68
N GLU A 82 -10.52 -29.66 -28.78
CA GLU A 82 -10.24 -29.10 -27.45
C GLU A 82 -9.61 -27.70 -27.54
N ALA A 83 -8.65 -27.51 -28.44
CA ALA A 83 -7.98 -26.23 -28.66
C ALA A 83 -8.93 -25.17 -29.27
N GLU A 84 -9.80 -25.54 -30.19
CA GLU A 84 -10.84 -24.66 -30.75
C GLU A 84 -11.82 -24.23 -29.66
N THR A 85 -12.30 -25.16 -28.82
CA THR A 85 -13.19 -24.85 -27.69
C THR A 85 -12.54 -23.89 -26.72
N LEU A 86 -11.28 -24.11 -26.33
CA LEU A 86 -10.53 -23.21 -25.44
C LEU A 86 -10.31 -21.83 -26.07
N SER A 87 -10.15 -21.76 -27.40
CA SER A 87 -10.03 -20.51 -28.13
C SER A 87 -11.32 -19.69 -28.07
N ASP A 88 -12.47 -20.34 -28.27
CA ASP A 88 -13.79 -19.71 -28.20
C ASP A 88 -14.10 -19.21 -26.76
N GLU A 89 -13.80 -20.01 -25.74
CA GLU A 89 -13.93 -19.64 -24.33
C GLU A 89 -13.06 -18.43 -23.99
N LEU A 90 -11.82 -18.37 -24.51
CA LEU A 90 -10.91 -17.25 -24.33
C LEU A 90 -11.45 -15.98 -25.00
N GLU A 91 -11.98 -16.08 -26.22
CA GLU A 91 -12.58 -14.94 -26.94
C GLU A 91 -13.81 -14.40 -26.21
N GLN A 92 -14.68 -15.29 -25.70
CA GLN A 92 -15.82 -14.90 -24.89
C GLN A 92 -15.40 -14.21 -23.61
N SER A 93 -14.46 -14.79 -22.86
CA SER A 93 -13.92 -14.22 -21.62
C SER A 93 -13.27 -12.85 -21.86
N THR A 94 -12.54 -12.70 -22.96
CA THR A 94 -11.95 -11.42 -23.37
C THR A 94 -13.02 -10.35 -23.66
N THR A 95 -14.09 -10.74 -24.32
CA THR A 95 -15.22 -9.85 -24.64
C THR A 95 -15.95 -9.40 -23.38
N GLU A 96 -16.19 -10.32 -22.44
CA GLU A 96 -16.80 -10.02 -21.14
C GLU A 96 -15.93 -9.08 -20.31
N ALA A 97 -14.61 -9.32 -20.27
CA ALA A 97 -13.63 -8.47 -19.57
C ALA A 97 -13.61 -7.05 -20.16
N ASN A 98 -13.59 -6.93 -21.49
CA ASN A 98 -13.61 -5.62 -22.17
C ASN A 98 -14.93 -4.87 -21.91
N GLY A 99 -16.06 -5.58 -21.84
CA GLY A 99 -17.37 -5.02 -21.48
C GLY A 99 -17.36 -4.47 -20.05
N LEU A 100 -16.79 -5.20 -19.09
CA LEU A 100 -16.66 -4.78 -17.70
C LEU A 100 -15.73 -3.56 -17.57
N ILE A 101 -14.56 -3.57 -18.21
CA ILE A 101 -13.63 -2.44 -18.25
C ILE A 101 -14.34 -1.18 -18.76
N SER A 102 -15.06 -1.29 -19.87
CA SER A 102 -15.83 -0.18 -20.46
C SER A 102 -16.87 0.37 -19.50
N SER A 103 -17.59 -0.52 -18.80
CA SER A 103 -18.61 -0.13 -17.82
C SER A 103 -18.01 0.58 -16.61
N VAL A 104 -16.92 0.05 -16.04
CA VAL A 104 -16.22 0.64 -14.90
C VAL A 104 -15.69 2.02 -15.29
N ARG A 105 -15.05 2.17 -16.44
CA ARG A 105 -14.51 3.45 -16.92
C ARG A 105 -15.60 4.47 -17.21
N SER A 106 -16.73 4.05 -17.74
CA SER A 106 -17.89 4.92 -17.97
C SER A 106 -18.47 5.46 -16.67
N MET A 107 -18.64 4.61 -15.65
CA MET A 107 -19.10 5.03 -14.32
C MET A 107 -18.12 5.98 -13.67
N TRP A 108 -16.82 5.67 -13.72
CA TRP A 108 -15.77 6.54 -13.20
C TRP A 108 -15.76 7.89 -13.90
N TYR A 109 -15.79 7.90 -15.25
CA TYR A 109 -15.84 9.13 -16.04
C TYR A 109 -17.02 10.00 -15.64
N HIS A 110 -18.22 9.42 -15.58
CA HIS A 110 -19.42 10.16 -15.16
C HIS A 110 -19.26 10.75 -13.76
N SER A 111 -18.79 9.96 -12.79
CA SER A 111 -18.60 10.42 -11.42
C SER A 111 -17.57 11.55 -11.28
N PHE A 112 -16.45 11.49 -12.02
CA PHE A 112 -15.35 12.45 -11.89
C PHE A 112 -15.52 13.71 -12.75
N PHE A 113 -16.24 13.63 -13.86
CA PHE A 113 -16.38 14.77 -14.79
C PHE A 113 -17.76 15.45 -14.74
N HIS A 114 -18.75 14.80 -14.14
CA HIS A 114 -20.02 15.46 -13.87
C HIS A 114 -19.84 16.56 -12.83
N ARG A 115 -20.44 17.72 -13.07
CA ARG A 115 -20.46 18.86 -12.14
C ARG A 115 -21.91 19.17 -11.79
N ASP A 116 -22.16 19.47 -10.51
CA ASP A 116 -23.49 19.84 -10.02
C ASP A 116 -23.52 21.28 -9.48
N GLY A 117 -22.34 21.92 -9.34
CA GLY A 117 -22.18 23.28 -8.86
C GLY A 117 -22.58 23.50 -7.40
N LYS A 118 -22.83 22.43 -6.65
CA LYS A 118 -23.23 22.53 -5.24
C LYS A 118 -22.05 22.92 -4.36
N ILE A 119 -22.39 23.58 -3.26
CA ILE A 119 -21.43 24.03 -2.24
C ILE A 119 -21.66 23.25 -0.96
N TYR A 120 -20.65 22.57 -0.47
CA TYR A 120 -20.68 21.89 0.82
C TYR A 120 -19.77 22.62 1.79
N SER A 121 -20.37 23.15 2.88
CA SER A 121 -19.65 23.98 3.85
C SER A 121 -19.86 23.54 5.28
N VAL A 122 -18.88 23.91 6.11
CA VAL A 122 -18.93 23.79 7.57
C VAL A 122 -18.30 25.00 8.20
N SER A 123 -18.94 25.57 9.24
CA SER A 123 -18.39 26.66 10.04
C SER A 123 -18.17 26.25 11.49
N TYR A 124 -17.23 26.91 12.15
CA TYR A 124 -16.82 26.64 13.53
C TYR A 124 -16.77 27.96 14.32
N ASP A 125 -17.38 27.96 15.49
CA ASP A 125 -17.28 29.07 16.42
C ASP A 125 -15.93 29.06 17.16
N ASN A 126 -15.09 30.03 16.88
CA ASN A 126 -13.78 30.19 17.51
C ASN A 126 -13.88 30.79 18.94
N SER A 127 -14.97 31.47 19.29
CA SER A 127 -15.14 32.07 20.62
C SER A 127 -15.25 31.01 21.72
N THR A 128 -15.84 29.87 21.39
CA THR A 128 -15.98 28.69 22.28
C THR A 128 -14.94 27.63 22.05
N MET A 129 -14.06 27.78 21.04
CA MET A 129 -13.16 26.74 20.55
C MET A 129 -13.91 25.44 20.23
N ALA A 130 -15.12 25.56 19.66
CA ALA A 130 -15.94 24.40 19.32
C ALA A 130 -15.22 23.47 18.33
N HIS A 131 -15.23 22.18 18.62
CA HIS A 131 -14.72 21.17 17.68
C HIS A 131 -15.81 20.59 16.78
N VAL A 132 -17.08 20.73 17.14
CA VAL A 132 -18.23 20.37 16.32
C VAL A 132 -18.63 21.59 15.50
N GLY A 133 -18.72 21.41 14.19
CA GLY A 133 -19.07 22.45 13.24
C GLY A 133 -20.56 22.45 12.91
N THR A 134 -21.01 23.59 12.38
CA THR A 134 -22.35 23.75 11.80
C THR A 134 -22.27 23.55 10.29
N ARG A 135 -23.05 22.62 9.75
CA ARG A 135 -23.16 22.40 8.31
C ARG A 135 -23.93 23.54 7.66
N GLU A 136 -23.44 23.99 6.52
CA GLU A 136 -24.02 25.10 5.76
C GLU A 136 -24.16 24.72 4.28
N ASP A 137 -24.89 25.53 3.54
CA ASP A 137 -25.17 25.36 2.11
C ASP A 137 -25.78 23.97 1.82
N ASP A 138 -25.35 23.25 0.79
CA ASP A 138 -25.86 21.93 0.41
C ASP A 138 -25.46 20.81 1.40
N ALA A 139 -24.61 21.08 2.38
CA ALA A 139 -24.29 20.11 3.43
C ALA A 139 -25.35 20.06 4.55
N VAL A 140 -26.30 21.02 4.60
CA VAL A 140 -27.36 21.06 5.62
C VAL A 140 -28.20 19.78 5.56
N GLY A 141 -28.38 19.14 6.73
CA GLY A 141 -29.15 17.90 6.87
C GLY A 141 -28.40 16.61 6.50
N MET A 142 -27.21 16.71 5.94
CA MET A 142 -26.39 15.52 5.61
C MET A 142 -25.73 14.95 6.87
N SER A 143 -25.51 13.64 6.86
CA SER A 143 -24.84 12.89 7.91
C SER A 143 -23.70 12.03 7.34
N ALA A 144 -22.70 11.74 8.18
CA ALA A 144 -21.59 10.87 7.81
C ALA A 144 -21.19 9.99 9.00
N ALA A 145 -21.09 8.68 8.77
CA ALA A 145 -20.59 7.71 9.73
C ALA A 145 -19.49 6.84 9.08
N ALA A 146 -18.44 6.58 9.84
CA ALA A 146 -17.36 5.70 9.41
C ALA A 146 -17.74 4.22 9.56
N SER A 147 -17.06 3.34 8.83
CA SER A 147 -17.30 1.90 8.78
C SER A 147 -16.24 1.12 9.57
N THR A 148 -16.61 -0.10 9.99
CA THR A 148 -15.66 -1.12 10.39
C THR A 148 -15.60 -2.25 9.35
N ASP A 149 -14.90 -3.31 9.63
CA ASP A 149 -14.90 -4.57 8.87
C ASP A 149 -16.19 -5.38 9.01
N THR A 150 -17.04 -5.04 9.97
CA THR A 150 -18.31 -5.74 10.24
C THR A 150 -19.55 -4.85 10.11
N VAL A 151 -19.40 -3.54 10.21
CA VAL A 151 -20.50 -2.58 10.14
C VAL A 151 -20.20 -1.50 9.09
N LYS A 152 -21.07 -1.39 8.09
CA LYS A 152 -21.00 -0.30 7.11
C LYS A 152 -21.70 0.95 7.70
N GLY A 153 -20.94 2.04 7.85
CA GLY A 153 -21.50 3.34 8.25
C GLY A 153 -22.37 3.94 7.14
N ALA A 154 -23.47 4.57 7.52
CA ALA A 154 -24.26 5.38 6.60
C ALA A 154 -23.58 6.73 6.38
N ASN A 155 -23.42 7.13 5.12
CA ASN A 155 -22.72 8.37 4.78
C ASN A 155 -23.34 8.99 3.52
N ASP A 156 -24.04 10.11 3.70
CA ASP A 156 -24.73 10.81 2.61
C ASP A 156 -23.73 11.39 1.58
N PHE A 157 -22.49 11.66 2.00
CA PHE A 157 -21.43 12.14 1.13
C PHE A 157 -20.89 11.07 0.16
N ASP A 158 -21.20 9.79 0.38
CA ASP A 158 -20.81 8.74 -0.57
C ASP A 158 -21.55 8.88 -1.92
N ALA A 159 -22.67 9.59 -1.97
CA ALA A 159 -23.41 9.91 -3.19
C ALA A 159 -22.94 11.22 -3.87
N VAL A 160 -22.07 11.99 -3.25
CA VAL A 160 -21.61 13.30 -3.75
C VAL A 160 -20.31 13.14 -4.55
N PRO A 161 -20.27 13.52 -5.85
CA PRO A 161 -19.09 13.31 -6.71
C PRO A 161 -17.78 13.89 -6.18
N ILE A 162 -17.81 15.03 -5.47
CA ILE A 162 -16.62 15.65 -4.88
C ILE A 162 -15.94 14.76 -3.83
N PHE A 163 -16.74 13.97 -3.10
CA PHE A 163 -16.25 13.05 -2.07
C PHE A 163 -16.03 11.62 -2.60
N HIS A 164 -16.33 11.36 -3.89
CA HIS A 164 -15.98 10.09 -4.49
C HIS A 164 -14.47 9.94 -4.56
N SER A 165 -14.01 8.73 -4.24
CA SER A 165 -12.64 8.31 -4.41
C SER A 165 -12.62 6.92 -5.02
N VAL A 166 -11.71 6.68 -5.94
CA VAL A 166 -11.59 5.40 -6.66
C VAL A 166 -10.17 4.90 -6.52
N ARG A 167 -10.00 3.63 -6.16
CA ARG A 167 -8.67 3.01 -6.20
C ARG A 167 -8.29 2.70 -7.64
N ALA A 168 -7.01 2.89 -7.94
CA ALA A 168 -6.44 2.62 -9.25
C ALA A 168 -5.04 2.01 -9.12
N ASN A 169 -4.64 1.19 -10.08
CA ASN A 169 -3.23 0.97 -10.35
C ASN A 169 -2.74 2.03 -11.34
N GLY A 170 -1.48 2.41 -11.24
CA GLY A 170 -0.91 3.42 -12.11
C GLY A 170 0.46 3.90 -11.69
N TYR A 171 0.96 4.86 -12.43
CA TYR A 171 2.29 5.45 -12.22
C TYR A 171 2.28 6.94 -12.61
N VAL A 172 3.31 7.66 -12.17
CA VAL A 172 3.55 9.05 -12.58
C VAL A 172 4.55 9.05 -13.72
N ASP A 173 4.18 9.61 -14.87
CA ASP A 173 5.06 9.70 -16.03
C ASP A 173 6.13 10.81 -15.87
N GLU A 174 7.07 10.89 -16.80
CA GLU A 174 8.18 11.87 -16.76
C GLU A 174 7.71 13.33 -16.80
N SER A 175 6.49 13.60 -17.32
CA SER A 175 5.89 14.93 -17.31
C SER A 175 5.28 15.30 -15.95
N GLY A 176 5.12 14.33 -15.05
CA GLY A 176 4.46 14.46 -13.75
C GLY A 176 2.96 14.24 -13.80
N GLU A 177 2.44 13.65 -14.90
CA GLU A 177 1.03 13.28 -15.01
C GLU A 177 0.82 11.84 -14.49
N PHE A 178 -0.32 11.61 -13.87
CA PHE A 178 -0.69 10.27 -13.40
C PHE A 178 -1.35 9.47 -14.52
N VAL A 179 -0.78 8.30 -14.81
CA VAL A 179 -1.28 7.36 -15.83
C VAL A 179 -1.98 6.20 -15.14
N ILE A 180 -3.27 6.02 -15.45
CA ILE A 180 -4.11 4.94 -14.91
C ILE A 180 -3.86 3.69 -15.76
N THR A 181 -3.45 2.57 -15.12
CA THR A 181 -3.33 1.25 -15.76
C THR A 181 -4.56 0.38 -15.52
N ALA A 182 -5.15 0.45 -14.32
CA ALA A 182 -6.42 -0.21 -14.01
C ALA A 182 -7.21 0.59 -12.96
N LEU A 183 -8.54 0.52 -13.03
CA LEU A 183 -9.44 1.02 -12.00
C LEU A 183 -9.98 -0.14 -11.15
N GLU A 184 -10.30 0.13 -9.90
CA GLU A 184 -10.98 -0.84 -9.03
C GLU A 184 -12.30 -1.31 -9.68
N GLY A 185 -12.48 -2.64 -9.77
CA GLY A 185 -13.57 -3.28 -10.49
C GLY A 185 -13.18 -3.77 -11.89
N GLU A 186 -12.05 -3.35 -12.45
CA GLU A 186 -11.50 -3.96 -13.65
C GLU A 186 -10.78 -5.29 -13.32
N PRO A 187 -10.81 -6.29 -14.21
CA PRO A 187 -10.25 -7.63 -13.94
C PRO A 187 -8.77 -7.66 -13.57
N ILE A 188 -8.00 -6.71 -14.08
CA ILE A 188 -6.55 -6.61 -13.85
C ILE A 188 -6.18 -5.75 -12.65
N PHE A 189 -7.15 -5.13 -11.97
CA PHE A 189 -6.87 -4.34 -10.77
C PHE A 189 -6.34 -5.21 -9.64
N SER A 190 -5.27 -4.79 -8.97
CA SER A 190 -4.70 -5.52 -7.83
C SER A 190 -4.29 -4.59 -6.69
N LEU A 191 -4.32 -5.10 -5.46
CA LEU A 191 -3.84 -4.37 -4.27
C LEU A 191 -2.40 -4.75 -3.90
N ASP A 192 -1.89 -5.87 -4.38
CA ASP A 192 -0.62 -6.49 -3.98
C ASP A 192 0.59 -6.04 -4.80
N GLY A 193 0.38 -5.21 -5.80
CA GLY A 193 1.43 -4.70 -6.68
C GLY A 193 1.67 -5.53 -7.95
N SER A 194 0.90 -6.60 -8.19
CA SER A 194 1.01 -7.39 -9.43
C SER A 194 0.71 -6.59 -10.69
N ASN A 195 -0.05 -5.50 -10.56
CA ASN A 195 -0.34 -4.55 -11.66
C ASN A 195 0.13 -3.12 -11.34
N GLY A 196 1.18 -2.97 -10.53
CA GLY A 196 1.78 -1.69 -10.16
C GLY A 196 1.28 -1.12 -8.84
N ASP A 197 1.67 0.11 -8.54
CA ASP A 197 1.28 0.80 -7.31
C ASP A 197 -0.22 1.02 -7.21
N VAL A 198 -0.73 1.00 -5.98
CA VAL A 198 -2.13 1.32 -5.67
C VAL A 198 -2.25 2.78 -5.27
N TRP A 199 -3.12 3.50 -5.96
CA TRP A 199 -3.41 4.90 -5.74
C TRP A 199 -4.89 5.11 -5.48
N VAL A 200 -5.21 6.25 -4.89
CA VAL A 200 -6.59 6.74 -4.74
C VAL A 200 -6.73 8.01 -5.55
N LEU A 201 -7.68 8.03 -6.46
CA LEU A 201 -8.00 9.17 -7.31
C LEU A 201 -9.08 10.01 -6.64
N PHE A 202 -8.87 11.30 -6.57
CA PHE A 202 -9.84 12.31 -6.09
C PHE A 202 -10.13 13.30 -7.20
N LYS A 203 -11.40 13.61 -7.42
CA LYS A 203 -11.83 14.65 -8.34
C LYS A 203 -11.18 15.99 -7.98
N THR A 204 -10.73 16.74 -8.99
CA THR A 204 -10.33 18.13 -8.80
C THR A 204 -11.57 18.94 -8.46
N CYS A 205 -11.53 19.61 -7.32
CA CYS A 205 -12.56 20.49 -6.80
C CYS A 205 -11.98 21.86 -6.46
N PHE A 206 -12.82 22.77 -6.05
CA PHE A 206 -12.46 24.10 -5.60
C PHE A 206 -12.77 24.25 -4.11
N PHE A 207 -11.85 24.86 -3.39
CA PHE A 207 -11.97 25.12 -1.97
C PHE A 207 -12.08 26.62 -1.71
N LYS A 208 -12.78 26.98 -0.63
CA LYS A 208 -12.70 28.28 0.00
C LYS A 208 -12.47 28.08 1.49
N VAL A 209 -11.42 28.70 2.02
CA VAL A 209 -11.02 28.60 3.43
C VAL A 209 -11.00 30.01 4.01
N GLU A 210 -11.80 30.24 5.02
CA GLU A 210 -11.94 31.54 5.70
C GLU A 210 -11.58 31.34 7.17
N MET A 211 -10.43 31.88 7.58
CA MET A 211 -9.93 31.83 8.96
C MET A 211 -10.22 33.18 9.62
N GLY A 212 -11.31 33.25 10.37
CA GLY A 212 -11.76 34.48 11.03
C GLY A 212 -11.45 34.54 12.51
N ALA A 213 -11.60 35.72 13.09
CA ALA A 213 -11.46 35.92 14.53
C ALA A 213 -12.54 35.14 15.32
N SER A 214 -13.80 35.17 14.84
CA SER A 214 -14.95 34.56 15.50
C SER A 214 -15.40 33.26 14.89
N VAL A 215 -15.21 33.08 13.56
CA VAL A 215 -15.68 31.90 12.80
C VAL A 215 -14.65 31.52 11.79
N ASP A 216 -14.31 30.22 11.74
CA ASP A 216 -13.62 29.61 10.60
C ASP A 216 -14.65 28.90 9.75
N ARG A 217 -14.49 28.95 8.42
CA ARG A 217 -15.35 28.28 7.47
C ARG A 217 -14.53 27.56 6.42
N TYR A 218 -14.94 26.33 6.11
CA TYR A 218 -14.39 25.50 5.04
C TYR A 218 -15.51 25.18 4.06
N SER A 219 -15.27 25.44 2.79
CA SER A 219 -16.21 25.15 1.70
C SER A 219 -15.54 24.39 0.57
N VAL A 220 -16.28 23.51 -0.10
CA VAL A 220 -15.85 22.79 -1.28
C VAL A 220 -16.96 22.74 -2.32
N SER A 221 -16.59 22.86 -3.59
CA SER A 221 -17.48 22.74 -4.75
C SER A 221 -16.70 22.14 -5.92
N ASP A 222 -17.39 21.60 -6.91
CA ASP A 222 -16.75 21.18 -8.17
C ASP A 222 -16.65 22.32 -9.20
N GLU A 223 -17.08 23.53 -8.84
CA GLU A 223 -16.96 24.76 -9.60
C GLU A 223 -16.48 25.94 -8.72
N PRO A 224 -15.79 26.94 -9.30
CA PRO A 224 -15.43 28.15 -8.57
C PRO A 224 -16.64 29.09 -8.45
N HIS A 225 -16.89 29.64 -7.26
CA HIS A 225 -18.01 30.55 -6.98
C HIS A 225 -17.53 31.99 -6.66
N GLY A 226 -16.61 32.51 -7.47
CA GLY A 226 -16.11 33.89 -7.33
C GLY A 226 -14.83 34.01 -6.48
N ALA A 227 -14.61 35.15 -5.85
CA ALA A 227 -13.39 35.47 -5.14
C ALA A 227 -13.14 34.55 -3.93
N GLY A 228 -11.88 34.23 -3.69
CA GLY A 228 -11.43 33.38 -2.58
C GLY A 228 -11.55 31.88 -2.83
N TRP A 229 -12.16 31.44 -3.94
CA TRP A 229 -12.16 30.04 -4.36
C TRP A 229 -10.87 29.72 -5.13
N PHE A 230 -10.23 28.61 -4.79
CA PHE A 230 -9.03 28.11 -5.43
C PHE A 230 -9.15 26.59 -5.70
N PRO A 231 -8.56 26.10 -6.81
CA PRO A 231 -8.64 24.68 -7.14
C PRO A 231 -7.80 23.85 -6.20
N THR A 232 -8.06 22.54 -6.14
CA THR A 232 -7.21 21.56 -5.45
C THR A 232 -5.73 21.86 -5.74
N PRO A 233 -4.91 22.22 -4.74
CA PRO A 233 -3.55 22.72 -4.98
C PRO A 233 -2.66 21.74 -5.76
N GLY A 234 -2.79 20.43 -5.51
CA GLY A 234 -2.06 19.39 -6.24
C GLY A 234 -2.52 19.16 -7.67
N ALA A 235 -3.67 19.74 -8.08
CA ALA A 235 -4.20 19.61 -9.44
C ALA A 235 -3.69 20.68 -10.41
N ILE A 236 -3.06 21.75 -9.93
CA ILE A 236 -2.53 22.82 -10.79
C ILE A 236 -1.25 22.33 -11.45
N ARG A 237 -1.19 22.31 -12.79
CA ARG A 237 0.04 22.02 -13.51
C ARG A 237 1.03 23.19 -13.47
N PRO A 238 2.31 22.98 -13.74
CA PRO A 238 3.29 24.06 -13.80
C PRO A 238 2.93 25.18 -14.82
N ASP A 239 2.14 24.87 -15.84
CA ASP A 239 1.64 25.84 -16.85
C ASP A 239 0.34 26.55 -16.41
N GLY A 240 -0.17 26.27 -15.21
CA GLY A 240 -1.40 26.84 -14.66
C GLY A 240 -2.69 26.11 -15.07
N THR A 241 -2.65 25.14 -15.98
CA THR A 241 -3.83 24.33 -16.32
C THR A 241 -4.17 23.34 -15.19
N LEU A 242 -5.39 22.82 -15.18
CA LEU A 242 -5.83 21.91 -14.13
C LEU A 242 -5.84 20.45 -14.59
N ARG A 243 -5.33 19.57 -13.74
CA ARG A 243 -5.58 18.13 -13.83
C ARG A 243 -7.04 17.83 -13.47
N PRO A 244 -7.70 16.88 -14.13
CA PRO A 244 -9.09 16.54 -13.81
C PRO A 244 -9.22 15.86 -12.44
N PHE A 245 -8.15 15.25 -11.93
CA PHE A 245 -8.06 14.59 -10.63
C PHE A 245 -6.65 14.67 -10.06
N VAL A 246 -6.53 14.41 -8.78
CA VAL A 246 -5.25 14.16 -8.10
C VAL A 246 -5.18 12.71 -7.66
N ALA A 247 -3.96 12.15 -7.63
CA ALA A 247 -3.72 10.78 -7.17
C ALA A 247 -2.84 10.80 -5.91
N ILE A 248 -3.31 10.15 -4.85
CA ILE A 248 -2.60 9.98 -3.57
C ILE A 248 -2.38 8.48 -3.38
N ALA A 249 -1.16 8.07 -3.07
CA ALA A 249 -0.89 6.64 -2.84
C ALA A 249 -1.78 6.07 -1.73
N ALA A 250 -2.38 4.91 -1.96
CA ALA A 250 -3.33 4.30 -1.01
C ALA A 250 -2.64 3.90 0.29
N TYR A 251 -1.41 3.43 0.22
CA TYR A 251 -0.67 2.87 1.35
C TYR A 251 0.58 3.67 1.68
N ARG A 252 1.09 3.48 2.91
CA ARG A 252 2.43 3.92 3.28
C ARG A 252 3.45 3.24 2.39
N MET A 253 4.51 3.98 2.04
CA MET A 253 5.62 3.46 1.25
C MET A 253 6.20 2.21 1.90
N SER A 254 6.33 1.16 1.11
CA SER A 254 7.18 0.01 1.35
C SER A 254 8.29 -0.02 0.31
N LEU A 255 9.23 -0.93 0.43
CA LEU A 255 10.23 -1.18 -0.61
C LEU A 255 9.98 -2.53 -1.25
N ASP A 256 10.16 -2.61 -2.56
CA ASP A 256 10.18 -3.87 -3.29
C ASP A 256 11.54 -4.59 -3.15
N ALA A 257 11.74 -5.69 -3.87
CA ALA A 257 12.97 -6.47 -3.83
C ALA A 257 14.21 -5.71 -4.34
N ASP A 258 14.00 -4.72 -5.22
CA ASP A 258 15.06 -3.89 -5.80
C ASP A 258 15.31 -2.62 -4.97
N GLY A 259 14.56 -2.43 -3.88
CA GLY A 259 14.64 -1.27 -3.01
C GLY A 259 13.99 -0.02 -3.58
N LEU A 260 13.07 -0.17 -4.53
CA LEU A 260 12.24 0.91 -5.06
C LEU A 260 11.03 1.15 -4.15
N PRO A 261 10.61 2.42 -3.98
CA PRO A 261 9.43 2.75 -3.19
C PRO A 261 8.15 2.31 -3.92
N VAL A 262 7.27 1.60 -3.19
CA VAL A 262 6.00 1.10 -3.71
C VAL A 262 4.85 1.38 -2.75
N SER A 263 3.63 1.48 -3.30
CA SER A 263 2.36 1.60 -2.56
C SER A 263 1.52 0.35 -2.83
N VAL A 264 1.64 -0.65 -1.96
CA VAL A 264 0.94 -1.94 -2.11
C VAL A 264 0.45 -2.46 -0.76
N SER A 265 -0.56 -3.31 -0.79
CA SER A 265 -1.10 -4.02 0.37
C SER A 265 -0.17 -5.15 0.83
N GLY A 266 -0.24 -5.51 2.10
CA GLY A 266 0.42 -6.71 2.64
C GLY A 266 1.92 -6.61 2.85
N LYS A 267 2.49 -5.40 2.93
CA LYS A 267 3.92 -5.16 3.18
C LYS A 267 4.18 -4.46 4.50
N SER A 268 5.36 -4.68 5.08
CA SER A 268 5.82 -3.85 6.19
C SER A 268 6.12 -2.44 5.67
N PRO A 269 5.53 -1.38 6.24
CA PRO A 269 5.81 -0.02 5.80
C PRO A 269 7.28 0.33 6.10
N GLN A 270 7.88 1.15 5.21
CA GLN A 270 9.23 1.67 5.40
C GLN A 270 9.28 2.49 6.69
N TYR A 271 10.41 2.44 7.37
CA TYR A 271 10.72 3.18 8.59
C TYR A 271 12.10 3.86 8.45
N ASN A 272 12.48 4.66 9.45
CA ASN A 272 13.68 5.48 9.40
C ASN A 272 13.71 6.45 8.21
N VAL A 273 12.53 6.98 7.88
CA VAL A 273 12.38 8.00 6.82
C VAL A 273 12.65 9.37 7.41
N SER A 274 13.59 10.10 6.83
CA SER A 274 13.86 11.53 7.08
C SER A 274 13.43 12.35 5.87
N HIS A 275 13.32 13.67 6.02
CA HIS A 275 13.09 14.55 4.88
C HIS A 275 14.15 14.33 3.79
N ASN A 276 15.41 14.22 4.16
CA ASN A 276 16.51 14.12 3.20
C ASN A 276 16.56 12.75 2.52
N ASN A 277 16.41 11.63 3.28
CA ASN A 277 16.54 10.32 2.66
C ASN A 277 15.33 9.93 1.82
N GLN A 278 14.11 10.47 2.10
CA GLN A 278 12.95 10.21 1.25
C GLN A 278 13.12 10.82 -0.15
N ILE A 279 13.72 12.02 -0.27
CA ILE A 279 14.02 12.62 -1.58
C ILE A 279 14.85 11.65 -2.43
N THR A 280 15.93 11.11 -1.86
CA THR A 280 16.79 10.14 -2.53
C THR A 280 16.06 8.84 -2.85
N THR A 281 15.26 8.33 -1.91
CA THR A 281 14.53 7.07 -2.08
C THR A 281 13.48 7.18 -3.18
N MET A 282 12.69 8.26 -3.19
CA MET A 282 11.65 8.46 -4.19
C MET A 282 12.24 8.63 -5.60
N ARG A 283 13.35 9.35 -5.74
CA ARG A 283 14.07 9.55 -7.01
C ARG A 283 14.63 8.27 -7.64
N LYS A 284 14.77 7.19 -6.89
CA LYS A 284 15.10 5.87 -7.48
C LYS A 284 14.02 5.40 -8.46
N LYS A 285 12.77 5.78 -8.24
CA LYS A 285 11.63 5.46 -9.11
C LYS A 285 11.47 6.45 -10.27
N GLY A 286 12.10 7.61 -10.18
CA GLY A 286 12.10 8.70 -11.14
C GLY A 286 12.05 10.07 -10.45
N ASN A 287 12.59 11.10 -11.08
CA ASN A 287 12.65 12.44 -10.50
C ASN A 287 11.27 13.09 -10.28
N GLN A 288 10.23 12.59 -10.95
CA GLN A 288 8.84 13.02 -10.82
C GLN A 288 8.15 12.45 -9.59
N TYR A 289 8.75 11.49 -8.90
CA TYR A 289 8.22 10.91 -7.66
C TYR A 289 8.71 11.67 -6.43
N CYS A 290 7.80 11.86 -5.49
CA CYS A 290 8.12 12.42 -4.18
C CYS A 290 7.36 11.71 -3.05
N GLY A 291 7.72 12.04 -1.81
CA GLY A 291 6.97 11.65 -0.63
C GLY A 291 5.67 12.47 -0.49
N GLN A 292 4.87 12.14 0.52
CA GLN A 292 3.62 12.86 0.83
C GLN A 292 3.87 14.36 0.97
N THR A 293 2.97 15.16 0.39
CA THR A 293 3.06 16.62 0.36
C THR A 293 2.02 17.28 1.27
N SER A 294 2.21 18.57 1.54
CA SER A 294 1.21 19.43 2.19
C SER A 294 -0.11 19.46 1.41
N LYS A 295 -0.03 19.37 0.07
CA LYS A 295 -1.18 19.37 -0.84
C LYS A 295 -2.06 18.14 -0.64
N ASP A 296 -1.44 16.95 -0.47
CA ASP A 296 -2.14 15.71 -0.13
C ASP A 296 -2.83 15.83 1.24
N MET A 297 -2.10 16.33 2.24
CA MET A 297 -2.65 16.50 3.59
C MET A 297 -3.78 17.54 3.62
N PHE A 298 -3.64 18.65 2.91
CA PHE A 298 -4.70 19.65 2.78
C PHE A 298 -5.97 19.05 2.19
N HIS A 299 -5.84 18.35 1.06
CA HIS A 299 -6.98 17.74 0.37
C HIS A 299 -7.72 16.76 1.29
N LEU A 300 -7.01 15.79 1.87
CA LEU A 300 -7.60 14.78 2.75
C LEU A 300 -8.23 15.38 4.00
N THR A 301 -7.51 16.29 4.70
CA THR A 301 -7.99 16.81 5.97
C THR A 301 -9.12 17.83 5.80
N THR A 302 -9.12 18.61 4.74
CA THR A 302 -10.17 19.61 4.49
C THR A 302 -11.48 18.94 4.06
N LEU A 303 -11.42 17.95 3.16
CA LEU A 303 -12.59 17.15 2.82
C LEU A 303 -13.17 16.45 4.05
N MET A 304 -12.32 15.84 4.88
CA MET A 304 -12.76 15.16 6.10
C MET A 304 -13.41 16.13 7.10
N THR A 305 -12.86 17.34 7.27
CA THR A 305 -13.42 18.39 8.12
C THR A 305 -14.83 18.78 7.66
N ILE A 306 -15.07 18.89 6.34
CA ILE A 306 -16.39 19.21 5.77
C ILE A 306 -17.33 18.00 5.90
N GLU A 307 -16.88 16.82 5.50
CA GLU A 307 -17.67 15.58 5.50
C GLU A 307 -18.21 15.22 6.89
N TYR A 308 -17.37 15.31 7.92
CA TYR A 308 -17.76 14.92 9.28
C TYR A 308 -18.16 16.10 10.17
N ALA A 309 -18.06 17.34 9.68
CA ALA A 309 -18.37 18.57 10.43
C ALA A 309 -17.71 18.59 11.82
N THR A 310 -16.44 18.19 11.91
CA THR A 310 -15.68 18.19 13.17
C THR A 310 -14.21 18.52 12.95
N ARG A 311 -13.62 19.26 13.90
CA ARG A 311 -12.16 19.44 14.04
C ARG A 311 -11.53 18.37 14.95
N HIS A 312 -12.36 17.45 15.50
CA HIS A 312 -11.96 16.32 16.32
C HIS A 312 -12.16 15.02 15.54
N GLU A 313 -11.47 14.88 14.44
CA GLU A 313 -11.61 13.75 13.51
C GLU A 313 -11.35 12.40 14.19
N LYS A 314 -10.57 12.38 15.28
CA LYS A 314 -10.39 11.19 16.14
C LYS A 314 -11.68 10.71 16.80
N SER A 315 -12.69 11.57 16.96
CA SER A 315 -14.01 11.15 17.46
C SER A 315 -14.77 10.30 16.44
N ILE A 316 -14.43 10.41 15.17
CA ILE A 316 -14.99 9.62 14.07
C ILE A 316 -14.23 8.31 13.90
N VAL A 317 -12.91 8.41 13.72
CA VAL A 317 -12.00 7.26 13.66
C VAL A 317 -10.75 7.60 14.45
N TYR A 318 -10.50 6.88 15.54
CA TYR A 318 -9.37 7.23 16.40
C TYR A 318 -8.02 7.00 15.71
N GLY A 319 -7.94 5.97 14.87
CA GLY A 319 -6.69 5.52 14.25
C GLY A 319 -5.76 4.82 15.26
N CYS A 320 -4.62 4.32 14.81
CA CYS A 320 -3.65 3.65 15.66
C CYS A 320 -2.79 4.65 16.44
N LEU A 321 -3.34 5.19 17.53
CA LEU A 321 -2.69 6.18 18.40
C LEU A 321 -2.47 5.68 19.84
N SER A 322 -3.07 4.53 20.22
CA SER A 322 -3.03 3.95 21.57
C SER A 322 -2.70 2.46 21.56
N TYR A 323 -1.79 2.04 20.66
CA TYR A 323 -1.39 0.65 20.50
C TYR A 323 0.09 0.45 20.82
N SER A 324 0.45 0.66 22.09
CA SER A 324 1.84 0.61 22.56
C SER A 324 1.99 -0.31 23.74
N TYR A 325 2.73 -1.41 23.56
CA TYR A 325 3.13 -2.31 24.64
C TYR A 325 4.52 -2.90 24.37
N GLN A 326 5.17 -3.32 25.47
CA GLN A 326 6.36 -4.16 25.50
C GLN A 326 6.20 -5.13 26.67
N TYR A 327 6.20 -6.43 26.40
CA TYR A 327 6.01 -7.47 27.41
C TYR A 327 7.14 -8.49 27.36
N THR A 328 7.55 -8.95 28.54
CA THR A 328 8.38 -10.14 28.70
C THR A 328 7.51 -11.39 28.73
N PRO A 329 8.03 -12.56 28.32
CA PRO A 329 7.27 -13.83 28.37
C PRO A 329 6.89 -14.19 29.81
N ALA A 330 5.68 -14.71 29.99
CA ALA A 330 5.25 -15.31 31.25
C ALA A 330 5.86 -16.71 31.46
N VAL A 331 6.17 -17.41 30.37
CA VAL A 331 6.87 -18.70 30.35
C VAL A 331 7.93 -18.64 29.26
N MET A 332 9.14 -19.04 29.59
CA MET A 332 10.27 -19.07 28.68
C MET A 332 10.33 -20.41 27.95
N GLU A 333 10.57 -20.37 26.64
CA GLU A 333 10.70 -21.54 25.77
C GLU A 333 11.93 -21.40 24.87
N THR A 334 12.39 -22.52 24.32
CA THR A 334 13.49 -22.56 23.34
C THR A 334 13.00 -23.18 22.03
N GLY A 335 13.51 -22.69 20.89
CA GLY A 335 13.23 -23.25 19.58
C GLY A 335 11.78 -23.16 19.14
N VAL A 336 11.08 -22.04 19.41
CA VAL A 336 9.65 -21.83 19.18
C VAL A 336 9.36 -20.71 18.16
N GLU A 337 8.13 -20.66 17.66
CA GLU A 337 7.60 -19.58 16.80
C GLU A 337 6.47 -18.80 17.53
N ARG A 338 6.52 -18.78 18.86
CA ARG A 338 5.51 -18.15 19.70
C ARG A 338 6.16 -17.52 20.94
N ILE A 339 5.42 -16.65 21.60
CA ILE A 339 5.74 -16.17 22.93
C ILE A 339 4.54 -16.39 23.86
N ILE A 340 4.77 -16.90 25.07
CA ILE A 340 3.70 -17.11 26.05
C ILE A 340 3.59 -15.87 26.93
N LEU A 341 2.40 -15.27 26.94
CA LEU A 341 2.06 -14.09 27.74
C LEU A 341 1.01 -14.45 28.82
N THR A 342 0.91 -13.61 29.84
CA THR A 342 -0.27 -13.69 30.74
C THR A 342 -1.54 -13.34 29.97
N ALA A 343 -2.71 -13.78 30.44
CA ALA A 343 -4.00 -13.46 29.82
C ALA A 343 -4.17 -11.93 29.64
N ALA A 344 -3.88 -11.15 30.69
CA ALA A 344 -4.01 -9.68 30.65
C ALA A 344 -3.07 -9.00 29.65
N GLN A 345 -1.84 -9.49 29.49
CA GLN A 345 -0.93 -9.00 28.44
C GLN A 345 -1.44 -9.34 27.03
N ALA A 346 -1.92 -10.57 26.85
CA ALA A 346 -2.38 -11.06 25.56
C ALA A 346 -3.68 -10.40 25.07
N GLU A 347 -4.49 -9.80 25.95
CA GLU A 347 -5.66 -8.97 25.58
C GLU A 347 -5.26 -7.78 24.73
N ASN A 348 -4.06 -7.22 24.95
CA ASN A 348 -3.55 -6.10 24.16
C ASN A 348 -2.97 -6.52 22.82
N VAL A 349 -2.68 -7.80 22.61
CA VAL A 349 -2.13 -8.31 21.34
C VAL A 349 -3.26 -8.67 20.40
N ILE A 350 -3.28 -8.05 19.23
CA ILE A 350 -4.32 -8.26 18.22
C ILE A 350 -3.78 -9.20 17.14
N VAL A 351 -4.57 -10.21 16.74
CA VAL A 351 -4.24 -11.07 15.59
C VAL A 351 -4.25 -10.22 14.32
N GLY A 352 -3.25 -10.39 13.46
CA GLY A 352 -3.03 -9.55 12.26
C GLY A 352 -2.17 -8.32 12.52
N SER A 353 -1.96 -7.91 13.79
CA SER A 353 -1.08 -6.78 14.11
C SER A 353 0.39 -7.13 13.91
N CYS A 354 1.22 -6.10 13.86
CA CYS A 354 2.67 -6.23 13.71
C CYS A 354 3.38 -6.16 15.06
N VAL A 355 4.35 -7.04 15.24
CA VAL A 355 5.21 -7.08 16.43
C VAL A 355 6.66 -7.32 16.05
N SER A 356 7.56 -6.92 16.95
CA SER A 356 8.94 -7.41 16.95
C SER A 356 9.23 -8.19 18.23
N ILE A 357 10.08 -9.19 18.13
CA ILE A 357 10.58 -9.97 19.26
C ILE A 357 12.10 -9.85 19.27
N GLY A 358 12.65 -9.52 20.43
CA GLY A 358 14.08 -9.35 20.59
C GLY A 358 14.48 -9.09 22.03
N ALA A 359 15.74 -8.80 22.25
CA ALA A 359 16.31 -8.52 23.56
C ALA A 359 17.29 -7.34 23.46
N PRO A 360 17.49 -6.52 24.52
CA PRO A 360 18.47 -5.45 24.50
C PRO A 360 19.88 -6.01 24.31
N ASN A 361 20.70 -5.29 23.56
CA ASN A 361 22.11 -5.63 23.29
C ASN A 361 23.05 -4.43 23.44
N THR A 362 22.52 -3.29 23.88
CA THR A 362 23.25 -2.05 24.11
C THR A 362 22.69 -1.35 25.35
N LEU A 363 23.41 -0.32 25.83
CA LEU A 363 22.97 0.53 26.94
C LEU A 363 22.48 1.89 26.44
N SER A 364 21.55 2.47 27.17
CA SER A 364 21.22 3.89 27.11
C SER A 364 21.13 4.43 28.52
N SER A 365 21.91 5.49 28.84
CA SER A 365 22.02 6.07 30.17
C SER A 365 22.32 5.01 31.27
N GLY A 366 23.19 4.04 30.95
CA GLY A 366 23.61 2.98 31.88
C GLY A 366 22.67 1.81 32.05
N ASN A 367 21.51 1.80 31.39
CA ASN A 367 20.51 0.73 31.45
C ASN A 367 20.36 0.00 30.09
N PRO A 368 19.96 -1.30 30.10
CA PRO A 368 19.62 -2.00 28.86
C PRO A 368 18.64 -1.22 28.00
N TYR A 369 19.02 -0.98 26.73
CA TYR A 369 18.26 -0.11 25.82
C TYR A 369 17.15 -0.90 25.13
N ILE A 370 15.91 -0.68 25.56
CA ILE A 370 14.71 -1.37 25.07
C ILE A 370 13.85 -0.53 24.10
N ASP A 371 14.40 0.56 23.56
CA ASP A 371 13.67 1.37 22.58
C ASP A 371 13.38 0.57 21.29
N ARG A 372 12.22 0.81 20.69
CA ARG A 372 11.77 0.20 19.42
C ARG A 372 12.70 0.47 18.23
N GLY A 373 13.58 1.44 18.32
CA GLY A 373 14.63 1.74 17.34
C GLY A 373 15.90 0.90 17.50
N SER A 374 16.08 0.23 18.65
CA SER A 374 17.25 -0.60 18.92
C SER A 374 17.22 -1.88 18.10
N ALA A 375 18.31 -2.20 17.39
CA ALA A 375 18.44 -3.41 16.60
C ALA A 375 18.23 -4.69 17.43
N GLY A 376 18.64 -4.71 18.71
CA GLY A 376 18.45 -5.84 19.61
C GLY A 376 16.98 -6.20 19.80
N MET A 377 16.08 -5.22 19.79
CA MET A 377 14.65 -5.44 19.97
C MET A 377 13.95 -6.13 18.76
N HIS A 378 14.69 -6.34 17.68
CA HIS A 378 14.24 -7.01 16.46
C HIS A 378 15.03 -8.30 16.16
N SER A 379 15.92 -8.72 17.07
CA SER A 379 16.93 -9.74 16.81
C SER A 379 16.38 -11.17 16.66
N LYS A 380 15.17 -11.43 17.08
CA LYS A 380 14.52 -12.76 17.05
C LYS A 380 13.40 -12.85 16.03
N ALA A 381 12.58 -11.81 15.92
CA ALA A 381 11.57 -11.64 14.89
C ALA A 381 11.38 -10.13 14.62
N ASN A 382 11.50 -9.72 13.37
CA ASN A 382 11.54 -8.31 12.98
C ASN A 382 10.29 -7.90 12.22
N ARG A 383 9.39 -7.16 12.86
CA ARG A 383 8.16 -6.62 12.27
C ARG A 383 7.31 -7.68 11.57
N VAL A 384 7.02 -8.74 12.29
CA VAL A 384 6.24 -9.90 11.83
C VAL A 384 4.77 -9.78 12.24
N LYS A 385 3.88 -10.45 11.51
CA LYS A 385 2.45 -10.50 11.86
C LYS A 385 2.18 -11.49 12.98
N VAL A 386 1.28 -11.13 13.89
CA VAL A 386 0.65 -12.08 14.82
C VAL A 386 -0.38 -12.89 14.05
N THR A 387 -0.20 -14.22 14.02
CA THR A 387 -1.05 -15.12 13.23
C THR A 387 -2.17 -15.74 14.02
N LYS A 388 -1.92 -16.06 15.31
CA LYS A 388 -2.85 -16.78 16.17
C LYS A 388 -2.60 -16.46 17.64
N LYS A 389 -3.65 -16.55 18.46
CA LYS A 389 -3.57 -16.65 19.92
C LYS A 389 -4.25 -17.93 20.37
N GLU A 390 -3.69 -18.59 21.39
CA GLU A 390 -4.20 -19.84 21.94
C GLU A 390 -4.09 -19.85 23.47
N THR A 391 -5.21 -20.00 24.16
CA THR A 391 -5.23 -20.13 25.63
C THR A 391 -4.76 -21.53 26.04
N LEU A 392 -3.73 -21.58 26.87
CA LEU A 392 -3.14 -22.79 27.39
C LEU A 392 -3.88 -23.26 28.67
N SER A 393 -3.69 -24.52 29.06
CA SER A 393 -4.28 -25.07 30.27
C SER A 393 -3.85 -24.34 31.56
N SER A 394 -2.73 -23.65 31.54
CA SER A 394 -2.23 -22.80 32.64
C SER A 394 -2.99 -21.46 32.78
N GLY A 395 -3.86 -21.10 31.83
CA GLY A 395 -4.49 -19.79 31.73
C GLY A 395 -3.64 -18.72 31.05
N ASN A 396 -2.38 -19.00 30.74
CA ASN A 396 -1.54 -18.13 29.89
C ASN A 396 -1.95 -18.26 28.42
N VAL A 397 -1.51 -17.35 27.57
CA VAL A 397 -1.84 -17.31 26.15
C VAL A 397 -0.57 -17.39 25.32
N ALA A 398 -0.51 -18.37 24.41
CA ALA A 398 0.51 -18.47 23.39
C ALA A 398 0.15 -17.53 22.23
N VAL A 399 1.05 -16.63 21.88
CA VAL A 399 0.97 -15.69 20.76
C VAL A 399 1.93 -16.16 19.68
N TYR A 400 1.39 -16.60 18.55
CA TYR A 400 2.15 -17.09 17.39
C TYR A 400 2.42 -15.96 16.41
N VAL A 401 3.58 -16.00 15.78
CA VAL A 401 4.01 -15.00 14.80
C VAL A 401 4.47 -15.68 13.50
N ASP A 402 4.31 -14.96 12.37
CA ASP A 402 4.83 -15.38 11.08
C ASP A 402 6.28 -14.92 10.94
N ASN A 403 7.22 -15.76 11.36
CA ASN A 403 8.67 -15.49 11.24
C ASN A 403 9.32 -16.28 10.10
N GLY A 404 8.55 -16.69 9.09
CA GLY A 404 9.03 -17.46 7.94
C GLY A 404 9.59 -18.83 8.32
N GLY A 405 9.07 -19.47 9.37
CA GLY A 405 9.56 -20.76 9.90
C GLY A 405 10.84 -20.65 10.75
N VAL A 406 11.38 -19.46 10.96
CA VAL A 406 12.57 -19.25 11.79
C VAL A 406 12.19 -19.25 13.26
N LYS A 407 12.68 -20.27 13.98
CA LYS A 407 12.45 -20.45 15.42
C LYS A 407 13.40 -19.57 16.24
N PHE A 408 12.95 -19.23 17.45
CA PHE A 408 13.70 -18.40 18.39
C PHE A 408 13.49 -18.86 19.84
N ASP A 409 14.40 -18.41 20.73
CA ASP A 409 14.31 -18.63 22.16
C ASP A 409 13.69 -17.40 22.84
N THR A 410 12.77 -17.63 23.79
CA THR A 410 12.19 -16.56 24.62
C THR A 410 12.86 -16.41 25.99
N THR A 411 13.96 -17.12 26.21
CA THR A 411 14.77 -17.07 27.43
C THR A 411 15.43 -15.71 27.65
N THR A 412 15.75 -15.40 28.90
CA THR A 412 16.61 -14.26 29.25
C THR A 412 18.06 -14.59 28.91
N GLY A 413 18.66 -13.78 28.05
CA GLY A 413 20.08 -13.81 27.73
C GLY A 413 20.88 -12.81 28.55
N SER A 414 22.12 -12.54 28.10
CA SER A 414 22.97 -11.48 28.62
C SER A 414 23.80 -10.85 27.50
N PHE A 415 24.24 -9.62 27.70
CA PHE A 415 25.24 -8.95 26.86
C PHE A 415 26.24 -8.23 27.74
N THR A 416 27.44 -7.94 27.22
CA THR A 416 28.54 -7.32 27.98
C THR A 416 28.89 -5.98 27.37
N VAL A 417 29.04 -4.95 28.20
CA VAL A 417 29.57 -3.64 27.83
C VAL A 417 30.67 -3.28 28.81
N ASP A 418 31.85 -2.96 28.30
CA ASP A 418 33.03 -2.58 29.11
C ASP A 418 33.35 -3.57 30.25
N GLY A 419 33.23 -4.88 29.96
CA GLY A 419 33.49 -5.96 30.93
C GLY A 419 32.34 -6.22 31.92
N THR A 420 31.27 -5.44 31.93
CA THR A 420 30.10 -5.62 32.81
C THR A 420 29.01 -6.36 32.08
N ALA A 421 28.51 -7.44 32.68
CA ALA A 421 27.39 -8.23 32.13
C ALA A 421 26.04 -7.63 32.55
N TYR A 422 25.12 -7.56 31.58
CA TYR A 422 23.74 -7.07 31.75
C TYR A 422 22.74 -8.12 31.33
N ASN A 423 21.62 -8.23 32.04
CA ASN A 423 20.53 -9.09 31.66
C ASN A 423 19.83 -8.60 30.38
N ALA A 424 19.51 -9.54 29.50
CA ALA A 424 18.82 -9.29 28.23
C ALA A 424 17.53 -10.12 28.15
N PRO A 425 16.46 -9.75 28.88
CA PRO A 425 15.18 -10.44 28.76
C PRO A 425 14.61 -10.26 27.36
N THR A 426 13.92 -11.30 26.88
CA THR A 426 13.20 -11.24 25.61
C THR A 426 11.94 -10.39 25.78
N TYR A 427 11.64 -9.55 24.78
CA TYR A 427 10.43 -8.74 24.72
C TYR A 427 9.66 -9.05 23.44
N ILE A 428 8.32 -9.03 23.52
CA ILE A 428 7.43 -8.78 22.40
C ILE A 428 7.02 -7.31 22.44
N THR A 429 7.15 -6.62 21.32
CA THR A 429 6.94 -5.18 21.21
C THR A 429 5.98 -4.89 20.07
N SER A 430 4.93 -4.06 20.31
CA SER A 430 4.03 -3.59 19.25
C SER A 430 4.78 -2.72 18.25
N MET A 431 4.54 -2.95 16.97
CA MET A 431 5.13 -2.23 15.84
C MET A 431 4.03 -1.65 14.94
N PRO A 432 4.35 -0.71 14.04
CA PRO A 432 3.40 -0.22 13.06
C PRO A 432 2.77 -1.34 12.25
N TRP A 433 1.44 -1.25 12.03
CA TRP A 433 0.69 -2.20 11.23
C TRP A 433 1.25 -2.28 9.81
N TRP A 434 1.14 -3.45 9.21
CA TRP A 434 1.44 -3.62 7.80
C TRP A 434 0.39 -2.93 6.94
N THR A 435 0.79 -2.50 5.75
CA THR A 435 -0.10 -1.93 4.74
C THR A 435 -1.21 -2.92 4.38
N GLY A 436 -2.39 -2.41 4.01
CA GLY A 436 -3.57 -3.23 3.73
C GLY A 436 -4.31 -3.71 4.97
N SER A 437 -3.90 -3.30 6.16
CA SER A 437 -4.61 -3.62 7.40
C SER A 437 -6.06 -3.13 7.41
N THR A 438 -6.39 -2.14 6.60
CA THR A 438 -7.73 -1.56 6.47
C THR A 438 -8.51 -2.05 5.26
N ASP A 439 -7.97 -2.96 4.43
CA ASP A 439 -8.61 -3.40 3.19
C ASP A 439 -9.97 -4.06 3.41
N GLY A 440 -10.15 -4.74 4.55
CA GLY A 440 -11.41 -5.36 4.94
C GLY A 440 -12.50 -4.41 5.45
N VAL A 441 -12.24 -3.11 5.61
CA VAL A 441 -13.26 -2.13 6.06
C VAL A 441 -14.36 -2.00 4.99
N LEU A 442 -15.64 -2.00 5.39
CA LEU A 442 -16.78 -2.08 4.46
C LEU A 442 -17.09 -0.78 3.70
N GLY A 443 -16.60 0.37 4.17
CA GLY A 443 -16.80 1.67 3.53
C GLY A 443 -15.49 2.36 3.17
N PRO A 444 -15.50 3.46 2.43
CA PRO A 444 -14.29 4.16 2.02
C PRO A 444 -13.52 4.78 3.21
N THR A 445 -14.20 5.04 4.31
CA THR A 445 -13.62 5.61 5.54
C THR A 445 -13.90 4.71 6.73
N GLY A 446 -12.89 4.44 7.55
CA GLY A 446 -13.07 3.65 8.77
C GLY A 446 -11.81 3.00 9.31
N SER A 447 -12.02 2.00 10.18
CA SER A 447 -10.97 1.26 10.86
C SER A 447 -11.46 -0.17 11.14
N PRO A 448 -10.64 -1.21 10.98
CA PRO A 448 -11.05 -2.57 11.31
C PRO A 448 -11.25 -2.73 12.81
N GLY A 449 -12.15 -3.60 13.22
CA GLY A 449 -12.39 -4.01 14.60
C GLY A 449 -12.97 -2.94 15.53
N SER A 450 -12.55 -1.68 15.45
CA SER A 450 -13.06 -0.61 16.32
C SER A 450 -12.70 0.79 15.82
N LEU A 451 -13.67 1.67 15.78
CA LEU A 451 -13.46 3.09 15.44
C LEU A 451 -12.84 3.92 16.57
N THR A 452 -12.95 3.49 17.84
CA THR A 452 -12.64 4.31 19.01
C THR A 452 -11.52 3.78 19.90
N SER A 453 -11.11 2.53 19.75
CA SER A 453 -10.11 1.91 20.65
C SER A 453 -8.70 2.49 20.55
N GLY A 454 -8.37 3.12 19.44
CA GLY A 454 -7.02 3.63 19.17
C GLY A 454 -5.98 2.54 18.87
N LYS A 455 -6.40 1.29 18.69
CA LYS A 455 -5.49 0.15 18.50
C LYS A 455 -5.31 -0.25 17.04
N TYR A 456 -6.28 0.05 16.19
CA TYR A 456 -6.30 -0.33 14.77
C TYR A 456 -5.90 0.85 13.88
N ASP A 457 -5.32 0.54 12.72
CA ASP A 457 -5.07 1.56 11.71
C ASP A 457 -6.38 2.06 11.10
N MET A 458 -6.32 3.14 10.36
CA MET A 458 -7.49 3.80 9.78
C MET A 458 -7.29 4.11 8.31
N ARG A 459 -8.39 4.26 7.59
CA ARG A 459 -8.39 4.85 6.25
C ARG A 459 -9.42 5.97 6.14
N TYR A 460 -9.12 6.97 5.33
CA TYR A 460 -10.06 7.99 4.88
C TYR A 460 -10.12 7.97 3.36
N ARG A 461 -11.32 7.74 2.84
CA ARG A 461 -11.57 7.66 1.39
C ARG A 461 -10.57 6.74 0.68
N TYR A 462 -10.32 5.54 1.24
CA TYR A 462 -9.37 4.50 0.81
C TYR A 462 -7.87 4.86 1.00
N VAL A 463 -7.52 6.05 1.45
CA VAL A 463 -6.14 6.37 1.83
C VAL A 463 -5.90 5.86 3.25
N GLU A 464 -5.08 4.81 3.38
CA GLU A 464 -4.73 4.18 4.66
C GLU A 464 -3.76 5.05 5.48
N THR A 465 -3.84 5.01 6.79
CA THR A 465 -2.92 5.68 7.72
C THR A 465 -2.81 7.19 7.44
N VAL A 466 -3.91 7.93 7.41
CA VAL A 466 -3.84 9.40 7.30
C VAL A 466 -3.21 9.99 8.56
N TRP A 467 -3.46 9.40 9.72
CA TRP A 467 -2.78 9.69 10.99
C TRP A 467 -2.65 8.41 11.85
N GLY A 468 -1.83 8.48 12.89
CA GLY A 468 -1.53 7.34 13.76
C GLY A 468 -0.55 6.36 13.11
N ASN A 469 -0.35 5.21 13.73
CA ASN A 469 0.56 4.16 13.29
C ASN A 469 2.03 4.63 13.18
N GLN A 470 2.33 5.50 12.21
CA GLN A 470 3.62 6.16 12.01
C GLN A 470 3.43 7.62 11.65
N TYR A 471 4.38 8.47 12.05
CA TYR A 471 4.48 9.82 11.50
C TYR A 471 4.66 9.78 9.98
N VAL A 472 4.09 10.75 9.29
CA VAL A 472 4.47 11.04 7.92
C VAL A 472 5.41 12.25 7.88
N VAL A 473 6.52 12.11 7.17
CA VAL A 473 7.44 13.20 6.90
C VAL A 473 7.00 13.86 5.59
N LEU A 474 6.58 15.12 5.64
CA LEU A 474 6.21 15.87 4.45
C LEU A 474 7.47 16.20 3.64
N SER A 475 7.35 16.08 2.31
CA SER A 475 8.50 16.21 1.42
C SER A 475 8.70 17.60 0.84
N ASP A 476 7.64 18.41 0.84
CA ASP A 476 7.60 19.74 0.24
C ASP A 476 7.69 20.90 1.25
N GLU A 477 7.69 20.58 2.55
CA GLU A 477 7.72 21.58 3.62
C GLU A 477 8.92 21.46 4.52
N VAL A 478 9.50 22.60 4.88
CA VAL A 478 10.54 22.73 5.90
C VAL A 478 10.29 23.97 6.77
N ARG A 479 10.84 23.96 7.99
CA ARG A 479 10.72 25.04 8.95
C ARG A 479 12.11 25.58 9.37
N MET A 480 12.23 26.90 9.51
CA MET A 480 13.36 27.55 10.18
C MET A 480 12.85 28.66 11.10
N GLY A 481 13.14 28.58 12.40
CA GLY A 481 12.58 29.48 13.38
C GLY A 481 11.05 29.38 13.46
N ASP A 482 10.36 30.49 13.35
CA ASP A 482 8.89 30.61 13.28
C ASP A 482 8.33 30.62 11.85
N LYS A 483 9.18 30.38 10.84
CA LYS A 483 8.83 30.48 9.43
C LYS A 483 8.73 29.10 8.79
N LEU A 484 7.73 28.93 7.94
CA LEU A 484 7.55 27.78 7.05
C LEU A 484 7.95 28.13 5.64
N TYR A 485 8.43 27.13 4.94
CA TYR A 485 8.80 27.21 3.53
C TYR A 485 8.26 25.99 2.80
N THR A 486 7.76 26.19 1.58
CA THR A 486 7.21 25.11 0.73
C THR A 486 7.78 25.18 -0.68
N CYS A 487 7.94 24.02 -1.32
CA CYS A 487 8.39 23.90 -2.70
C CYS A 487 7.31 23.22 -3.56
N TYR A 488 7.12 23.71 -4.78
CA TYR A 488 6.06 23.23 -5.69
C TYR A 488 6.54 22.23 -6.75
N ASP A 489 7.84 22.05 -6.89
CA ASP A 489 8.43 21.13 -7.88
C ASP A 489 9.33 20.10 -7.18
N CYS A 490 8.89 18.85 -7.16
CA CYS A 490 9.62 17.75 -6.50
C CYS A 490 11.01 17.49 -7.13
N THR A 491 11.23 17.90 -8.38
CA THR A 491 12.56 17.81 -9.01
C THR A 491 13.57 18.74 -8.35
N LYS A 492 13.07 19.77 -7.66
CA LYS A 492 13.84 20.81 -6.94
C LYS A 492 13.89 20.60 -5.43
N PHE A 493 13.20 19.59 -4.89
CA PHE A 493 13.29 19.27 -3.46
C PHE A 493 14.74 19.05 -3.06
N SER A 494 15.15 19.71 -1.98
CA SER A 494 16.55 19.80 -1.55
C SER A 494 16.71 19.41 -0.09
N THR A 495 17.93 19.00 0.26
CA THR A 495 18.35 18.71 1.65
C THR A 495 18.66 19.97 2.45
N SER A 496 18.64 21.13 1.81
CA SER A 496 18.86 22.46 2.38
C SER A 496 17.82 23.45 1.85
N LEU A 497 17.61 24.55 2.55
CA LEU A 497 16.77 25.64 2.08
C LEU A 497 17.43 26.33 0.88
N THR A 498 16.74 26.34 -0.26
CA THR A 498 17.16 26.97 -1.52
C THR A 498 16.12 28.02 -1.95
N ASP A 499 16.43 28.80 -2.99
CA ASP A 499 15.49 29.79 -3.55
C ASP A 499 14.23 29.17 -4.18
N ASP A 500 14.21 27.85 -4.38
CA ASP A 500 13.02 27.12 -4.84
C ASP A 500 11.98 26.92 -3.72
N TYR A 501 12.35 27.15 -2.45
CA TYR A 501 11.44 27.10 -1.30
C TYR A 501 10.93 28.51 -0.98
N GLU A 502 9.64 28.67 -1.02
CA GLU A 502 8.95 29.94 -0.79
C GLU A 502 8.48 30.05 0.64
N GLN A 503 8.71 31.21 1.27
CA GLN A 503 8.23 31.47 2.62
C GLN A 503 6.71 31.67 2.60
N VAL A 504 6.00 30.99 3.48
CA VAL A 504 4.57 31.15 3.72
C VAL A 504 4.30 32.49 4.43
N GLY A 505 3.21 33.15 4.06
CA GLY A 505 2.89 34.51 4.48
C GLY A 505 2.46 34.74 5.93
N TYR A 506 2.39 33.68 6.76
CA TYR A 506 2.13 33.77 8.19
C TYR A 506 3.27 33.18 9.01
N VAL A 507 3.32 33.51 10.31
CA VAL A 507 4.29 32.94 11.26
C VAL A 507 3.62 31.90 12.15
N LEU A 508 4.41 30.91 12.54
CA LEU A 508 3.97 29.88 13.48
C LEU A 508 3.81 30.46 14.89
N GLU A 509 2.92 29.85 15.67
CA GLU A 509 2.96 30.04 17.12
C GLU A 509 4.37 29.64 17.62
N PHE A 510 5.05 30.53 18.32
CA PHE A 510 6.44 30.33 18.74
C PHE A 510 6.68 30.69 20.22
N THR A 511 5.68 30.42 21.08
CA THR A 511 5.77 30.65 22.54
C THR A 511 5.67 29.36 23.35
N GLN A 512 4.98 28.33 22.82
CA GLN A 512 4.80 27.01 23.45
C GLN A 512 5.87 26.03 22.93
N LEU A 513 7.14 26.28 23.28
CA LEU A 513 8.29 25.58 22.70
C LEU A 513 8.69 24.33 23.51
N ASP A 514 9.30 23.34 22.84
CA ASP A 514 9.85 22.10 23.40
C ASP A 514 8.88 21.29 24.27
N LYS A 515 7.58 21.43 23.98
CA LYS A 515 6.49 20.71 24.64
C LYS A 515 5.31 20.50 23.71
N TRP A 516 4.45 19.56 24.06
CA TRP A 516 3.15 19.42 23.42
C TRP A 516 2.23 20.57 23.80
N SER A 517 1.63 21.18 22.80
CA SER A 517 0.58 22.20 22.94
C SER A 517 -0.55 21.91 21.96
N TYR A 518 -1.79 22.24 22.34
CA TYR A 518 -2.97 21.92 21.53
C TYR A 518 -3.39 23.10 20.66
N VAL A 519 -3.63 22.80 19.39
CA VAL A 519 -3.91 23.79 18.34
C VAL A 519 -5.29 24.42 18.53
N SER A 520 -5.35 25.74 18.66
CA SER A 520 -6.58 26.53 18.71
C SER A 520 -6.87 27.28 17.41
N LYS A 521 -5.83 27.77 16.71
CA LYS A 521 -5.97 28.43 15.40
C LYS A 521 -4.93 27.96 14.43
N LEU A 522 -5.33 27.95 13.15
CA LEU A 522 -4.47 27.68 12.01
C LEU A 522 -4.24 28.95 11.21
N GLY A 523 -3.06 29.06 10.59
CA GLY A 523 -2.77 30.10 9.60
C GLY A 523 -3.25 29.67 8.22
N PHE A 524 -3.60 30.65 7.41
CA PHE A 524 -3.95 30.48 6.01
C PHE A 524 -3.28 31.58 5.19
N ASP A 525 -2.67 31.18 4.08
CA ASP A 525 -2.07 32.06 3.08
C ASP A 525 -2.65 31.72 1.71
N ALA A 526 -3.33 32.65 1.08
CA ALA A 526 -3.97 32.45 -0.21
C ALA A 526 -2.96 32.13 -1.33
N ASN A 527 -1.69 32.53 -1.19
CA ASN A 527 -0.62 32.17 -2.13
C ASN A 527 -0.12 30.73 -1.90
N HIS A 528 -0.25 30.21 -0.68
CA HIS A 528 0.19 28.88 -0.26
C HIS A 528 -0.94 28.13 0.48
N PRO A 529 -2.12 27.95 -0.14
CA PRO A 529 -3.32 27.50 0.57
C PRO A 529 -3.26 26.05 1.08
N SER A 530 -2.32 25.26 0.60
CA SER A 530 -2.11 23.88 1.09
C SER A 530 -1.32 23.82 2.41
N VAL A 531 -0.60 24.89 2.75
CA VAL A 531 0.20 24.94 3.98
C VAL A 531 -0.67 25.55 5.08
N ILE A 532 -1.13 24.69 6.00
CA ILE A 532 -2.03 25.09 7.10
C ILE A 532 -1.45 24.58 8.41
N GLU A 533 -0.79 25.47 9.16
CA GLU A 533 -0.10 25.15 10.39
C GLU A 533 -0.55 26.06 11.56
N ALA A 534 -0.24 25.66 12.80
CA ALA A 534 -0.73 26.35 14.00
C ALA A 534 -0.11 27.74 14.16
N THR A 535 -0.97 28.77 14.25
CA THR A 535 -0.63 30.14 14.63
C THR A 535 -0.98 30.47 16.08
N GLU A 536 -1.80 29.61 16.74
CA GLU A 536 -2.11 29.71 18.16
C GLU A 536 -2.33 28.32 18.77
N CYS A 537 -1.86 28.12 19.99
CA CYS A 537 -1.98 26.86 20.74
C CYS A 537 -2.51 27.12 22.15
N ALA A 538 -3.80 27.41 22.26
CA ALA A 538 -4.52 27.69 23.52
C ALA A 538 -5.64 26.65 23.81
N ALA A 539 -5.77 25.62 22.98
CA ALA A 539 -6.80 24.57 23.11
C ALA A 539 -6.37 23.41 24.04
N THR A 540 -7.22 22.39 24.12
CA THR A 540 -7.01 21.15 24.88
C THR A 540 -7.17 19.93 23.96
N SER A 541 -7.05 18.73 24.51
CA SER A 541 -7.33 17.49 23.74
C SER A 541 -8.81 17.34 23.32
N THR A 542 -9.70 18.18 23.83
CA THR A 542 -11.16 18.15 23.60
C THR A 542 -11.75 19.46 23.08
N THR A 543 -10.92 20.48 22.84
CA THR A 543 -11.32 21.77 22.28
C THR A 543 -10.44 22.17 21.10
N GLY A 544 -10.87 23.12 20.29
CA GLY A 544 -10.16 23.54 19.08
C GLY A 544 -10.01 22.39 18.09
N TYR A 545 -8.80 22.12 17.63
CA TYR A 545 -8.51 21.03 16.69
C TYR A 545 -8.24 19.69 17.37
N CYS A 546 -8.34 19.61 18.70
CA CYS A 546 -8.18 18.40 19.49
C CYS A 546 -6.92 17.57 19.18
N CYS A 547 -5.90 18.18 18.62
CA CYS A 547 -4.62 17.58 18.29
C CYS A 547 -3.47 18.51 18.68
N GLY A 548 -2.29 17.92 18.88
CA GLY A 548 -1.13 18.61 19.41
C GLY A 548 -0.14 19.04 18.36
N ARG A 549 0.66 20.02 18.73
CA ARG A 549 1.86 20.44 18.04
C ARG A 549 3.05 20.36 18.99
N TYR A 550 4.20 19.93 18.47
CA TYR A 550 5.48 19.98 19.19
C TYR A 550 6.52 20.71 18.33
N ILE A 551 7.07 21.82 18.79
CA ILE A 551 8.01 22.64 18.01
C ILE A 551 9.27 22.90 18.82
N SER A 552 10.44 22.85 18.15
CA SER A 552 11.72 23.15 18.76
C SER A 552 11.95 24.65 18.93
N SER A 553 12.55 25.05 20.05
CA SER A 553 13.01 26.42 20.32
C SER A 553 14.20 26.85 19.44
N ASN A 554 14.85 25.94 18.75
CA ASN A 554 15.97 26.26 17.86
C ASN A 554 15.49 27.05 16.62
N THR A 555 16.10 28.21 16.40
CA THR A 555 15.74 29.18 15.35
C THR A 555 16.64 29.14 14.11
N THR A 556 17.76 28.44 14.16
CA THR A 556 18.80 28.49 13.11
C THR A 556 18.92 27.21 12.29
N SER A 557 18.47 26.09 12.83
CA SER A 557 18.48 24.81 12.13
C SER A 557 17.25 24.67 11.22
N LEU A 558 17.42 23.89 10.15
CA LEU A 558 16.32 23.48 9.27
C LEU A 558 15.63 22.23 9.83
N PHE A 559 14.33 22.26 9.96
CA PHE A 559 13.50 21.20 10.51
C PHE A 559 12.55 20.66 9.47
N ALA A 560 12.33 19.35 9.52
CA ALA A 560 11.27 18.68 8.75
C ALA A 560 9.90 18.86 9.40
N VAL A 561 8.85 18.81 8.62
CA VAL A 561 7.46 18.79 9.10
C VAL A 561 7.01 17.33 9.17
N TRP A 562 6.77 16.85 10.40
CA TRP A 562 6.24 15.51 10.64
C TRP A 562 4.76 15.62 11.06
N ALA A 563 3.88 14.87 10.40
CA ALA A 563 2.44 14.95 10.56
C ALA A 563 1.83 13.65 11.11
N GLY A 564 0.61 13.72 11.64
CA GLY A 564 -0.30 12.61 11.91
C GLY A 564 -0.03 11.83 13.21
N CYS A 565 1.16 11.91 13.80
CA CYS A 565 1.57 11.17 14.99
C CYS A 565 1.73 9.65 14.79
N ARG A 566 2.10 8.93 15.85
CA ARG A 566 2.41 7.50 15.83
C ARG A 566 1.62 6.74 16.90
N LEU A 567 1.76 5.42 16.92
CA LEU A 567 0.95 4.46 17.67
C LEU A 567 0.87 4.65 19.21
N TYR A 568 1.54 5.62 19.80
CA TYR A 568 1.44 5.94 21.24
C TYR A 568 1.29 7.42 21.57
N ASN A 569 0.93 8.26 20.61
CA ASN A 569 0.71 9.68 20.87
C ASN A 569 -0.68 10.02 21.45
N SER A 570 -1.61 9.03 21.47
CA SER A 570 -2.92 9.15 22.12
C SER A 570 -3.62 10.49 21.85
N GLY A 571 -3.90 11.26 22.89
CA GLY A 571 -4.64 12.53 22.80
C GLY A 571 -3.99 13.59 21.90
N SER A 572 -2.65 13.62 21.76
CA SER A 572 -1.95 14.59 20.92
C SER A 572 -2.03 14.28 19.43
N GLY A 573 -2.37 13.02 19.03
CA GLY A 573 -2.45 12.63 17.64
C GLY A 573 -3.67 13.20 16.92
N GLY A 574 -3.69 13.08 15.59
CA GLY A 574 -4.78 13.50 14.72
C GLY A 574 -4.27 14.04 13.39
N PRO A 575 -5.17 14.34 12.44
CA PRO A 575 -4.77 14.72 11.08
C PRO A 575 -4.01 16.05 11.01
N ARG A 576 -4.25 16.94 11.97
CA ARG A 576 -3.56 18.25 12.07
C ARG A 576 -2.47 18.28 13.14
N ALA A 577 -2.12 17.10 13.71
CA ALA A 577 -0.99 17.00 14.63
C ALA A 577 0.34 17.18 13.88
N ARG A 578 1.24 17.97 14.47
CA ARG A 578 2.54 18.28 13.86
C ARG A 578 3.69 18.16 14.86
N ILE A 579 4.80 17.66 14.37
CA ILE A 579 6.09 17.75 15.04
C ILE A 579 7.05 18.53 14.15
N LEU A 580 7.45 19.68 14.62
CA LEU A 580 8.34 20.66 14.00
C LEU A 580 9.65 20.74 14.80
N TYR A 581 10.09 19.57 15.28
CA TYR A 581 11.20 19.42 16.25
C TYR A 581 12.39 18.69 15.67
N TYR A 582 12.16 17.78 14.72
CA TYR A 582 13.19 16.95 14.15
C TYR A 582 13.85 17.60 12.95
N GLY A 583 15.20 17.68 12.96
CA GLY A 583 15.97 18.17 11.82
C GLY A 583 15.72 17.35 10.54
N VAL A 584 16.02 17.93 9.39
CA VAL A 584 15.77 17.31 8.06
C VAL A 584 16.46 15.95 7.86
N THR A 585 17.51 15.64 8.63
CA THR A 585 18.20 14.34 8.63
C THR A 585 17.65 13.34 9.65
N SER A 586 16.82 13.82 10.58
CA SER A 586 16.28 12.97 11.66
C SER A 586 15.35 11.92 11.11
N ASN A 587 15.47 10.71 11.63
CA ASN A 587 14.64 9.57 11.30
C ASN A 587 14.39 8.70 12.54
N GLY A 588 13.52 7.71 12.43
CA GLY A 588 13.26 6.79 13.53
C GLY A 588 12.37 5.62 13.09
N TRP A 589 12.22 4.63 13.96
CA TRP A 589 11.44 3.43 13.71
C TRP A 589 9.96 3.70 13.36
N SER A 590 9.46 4.88 13.65
CA SER A 590 8.07 5.31 13.45
C SER A 590 7.93 6.49 12.49
N SER A 591 8.98 6.88 11.75
CA SER A 591 8.90 7.88 10.69
C SER A 591 8.78 7.19 9.33
N ALA A 592 7.78 7.60 8.55
CA ALA A 592 7.41 7.00 7.27
C ALA A 592 7.06 8.09 6.24
N SER A 593 6.73 7.67 5.03
CA SER A 593 6.15 8.52 3.99
C SER A 593 5.21 7.68 3.12
N ARG A 594 4.63 8.26 2.08
CA ARG A 594 3.93 7.58 0.99
C ARG A 594 4.29 8.24 -0.32
N LEU A 595 4.10 7.56 -1.45
CA LEU A 595 4.26 8.18 -2.75
C LEU A 595 3.17 9.25 -2.96
N SER A 596 3.52 10.31 -3.69
CA SER A 596 2.61 11.37 -4.09
C SER A 596 2.78 11.70 -5.57
N ALA A 597 1.66 11.97 -6.24
CA ALA A 597 1.61 12.48 -7.61
C ALA A 597 1.40 14.00 -7.64
N THR A 598 1.35 14.67 -6.48
CA THR A 598 1.12 16.13 -6.37
C THR A 598 2.40 16.93 -6.21
N GLY A 599 3.56 16.29 -6.33
CA GLY A 599 4.86 16.93 -6.09
C GLY A 599 5.30 17.90 -7.19
N ARG A 600 4.79 17.76 -8.41
CA ARG A 600 5.07 18.67 -9.54
C ARG A 600 3.82 19.45 -9.90
N CYS A 601 3.65 20.61 -9.30
CA CYS A 601 2.48 21.45 -9.49
C CYS A 601 2.85 22.94 -9.62
N GLY A 602 1.93 23.71 -10.18
CA GLY A 602 1.98 25.17 -10.22
C GLY A 602 1.46 25.80 -8.93
N ARG A 603 1.62 27.09 -8.82
CA ARG A 603 1.04 27.90 -7.73
C ARG A 603 -0.45 28.14 -7.97
N VAL A 604 -1.21 28.32 -6.90
CA VAL A 604 -2.51 28.96 -7.00
C VAL A 604 -2.26 30.38 -7.51
N ALA A 605 -2.78 30.73 -8.70
CA ALA A 605 -2.75 32.10 -9.17
C ALA A 605 -3.48 32.95 -8.13
N GLY A 606 -2.84 34.00 -7.63
CA GLY A 606 -3.32 34.79 -6.51
C GLY A 606 -4.81 35.05 -6.64
N ALA A 607 -5.57 34.81 -5.58
CA ALA A 607 -6.95 35.24 -5.45
C ALA A 607 -6.92 36.79 -5.47
N ALA A 608 -6.96 37.33 -6.71
CA ALA A 608 -7.05 38.78 -6.95
C ALA A 608 -8.44 39.30 -6.55
#